data_0f04770088792ddc2d02448822fe6063
#
_entry.id   0f04770088792ddc2d02448822fe6063
#
_cell.length_a   1.000
_cell.length_b   1.000
_cell.length_c   1.000
_cell.angle_alpha   90.00
_cell.angle_beta   90.00
_cell.angle_gamma   90.00
#
_symmetry.space_group_name_H-M   'P 1'
#
loop_
_entity.id
_entity.type
_entity.pdbx_description
1 polymer ?
#
loop_
_entity_poly.entity_id
_entity_poly.type
_entity_poly.pdbx_seq_one_letter_code
_entity_poly.pdbx_strand_id
1 'polypeptide(L)'
;VGAEQPWSRPVRPHRPLRAGLMVVGVGVGLCFVGVAGLGAWNVQVVTQASGPVRETADEFLRSVTAGDTDGAYERLCADTRTRWSQLGFTSWVRTPPTVETYEILDVSVATRGGRAHGTVTVRLVRGSGMTEQRELTVVKEAGRWRVCGDPY
;
A
#
# COMPACT_ATOMS: atom_id res chain seq x y z
N VAL A 1 76.41 -49.23 14.05
CA VAL A 1 75.45 -49.83 13.12
C VAL A 1 74.14 -49.00 13.25
N GLY A 2 73.96 -48.03 12.34
CA GLY A 2 72.84 -47.15 12.30
C GLY A 2 71.69 -47.80 11.54
N ALA A 3 70.54 -47.78 12.11
CA ALA A 3 69.26 -48.09 11.43
C ALA A 3 68.56 -46.79 11.05
N GLU A 4 68.56 -46.50 9.75
CA GLU A 4 67.80 -45.41 9.16
C GLU A 4 66.32 -45.77 9.15
N GLN A 5 65.48 -44.94 9.82
CA GLN A 5 64.03 -45.04 9.74
C GLN A 5 63.57 -44.36 8.44
N PRO A 6 62.72 -45.00 7.62
CA PRO A 6 62.13 -44.36 6.45
C PRO A 6 61.01 -43.41 6.86
N TRP A 7 61.09 -42.13 6.45
CA TRP A 7 60.07 -41.10 6.61
C TRP A 7 58.80 -41.45 5.83
N SER A 8 57.74 -41.82 6.55
CA SER A 8 56.40 -41.96 5.96
C SER A 8 55.84 -40.58 5.66
N ARG A 9 55.68 -40.26 4.41
CA ARG A 9 54.99 -39.04 3.98
C ARG A 9 53.52 -39.11 4.37
N PRO A 10 52.92 -38.06 5.02
CA PRO A 10 51.50 -38.01 5.29
C PRO A 10 50.71 -37.91 3.98
N VAL A 11 49.83 -38.87 3.75
CA VAL A 11 48.86 -38.84 2.65
C VAL A 11 47.83 -37.73 2.95
N ARG A 12 47.81 -36.70 2.16
CA ARG A 12 46.78 -35.65 2.25
C ARG A 12 45.43 -36.23 1.81
N PRO A 13 44.37 -36.17 2.62
CA PRO A 13 43.05 -36.58 2.19
C PRO A 13 42.54 -35.57 1.13
N HIS A 14 42.25 -36.08 -0.06
CA HIS A 14 41.57 -35.32 -1.09
C HIS A 14 40.16 -35.01 -0.61
N ARG A 15 39.91 -33.81 -0.10
CA ARG A 15 38.58 -33.32 0.19
C ARG A 15 37.77 -33.26 -1.09
N PRO A 16 36.61 -33.91 -1.19
CA PRO A 16 35.79 -33.85 -2.40
C PRO A 16 35.20 -32.44 -2.54
N LEU A 17 35.81 -31.65 -3.43
CA LEU A 17 35.32 -30.33 -3.83
C LEU A 17 33.84 -30.35 -4.28
N ARG A 18 33.34 -31.52 -4.64
CA ARG A 18 31.96 -31.72 -5.09
C ARG A 18 30.90 -31.55 -3.98
N ALA A 19 31.23 -31.85 -2.71
CA ALA A 19 30.30 -31.68 -1.61
C ALA A 19 30.11 -30.23 -1.24
N GLY A 20 31.15 -29.38 -1.32
CA GLY A 20 31.06 -27.96 -1.05
C GLY A 20 30.22 -27.19 -2.08
N LEU A 21 30.29 -27.57 -3.35
CA LEU A 21 29.53 -26.95 -4.43
C LEU A 21 28.01 -27.23 -4.33
N MET A 22 27.62 -28.44 -3.87
CA MET A 22 26.20 -28.76 -3.68
C MET A 22 25.56 -27.96 -2.52
N VAL A 23 26.30 -27.77 -1.41
CA VAL A 23 25.74 -27.03 -0.25
C VAL A 23 25.57 -25.54 -0.59
N VAL A 24 26.49 -24.95 -1.32
CA VAL A 24 26.40 -23.56 -1.77
C VAL A 24 25.25 -23.38 -2.78
N GLY A 25 25.07 -24.31 -3.71
CA GLY A 25 24.00 -24.25 -4.72
C GLY A 25 22.61 -24.32 -4.11
N VAL A 26 22.39 -25.19 -3.11
CA VAL A 26 21.09 -25.30 -2.41
C VAL A 26 20.81 -24.06 -1.55
N GLY A 27 21.81 -23.51 -0.87
CA GLY A 27 21.64 -22.31 -0.06
C GLY A 27 21.26 -21.07 -0.90
N VAL A 28 21.90 -20.88 -2.04
CA VAL A 28 21.59 -19.76 -2.96
C VAL A 28 20.21 -19.94 -3.60
N GLY A 29 19.84 -21.17 -4.00
CA GLY A 29 18.52 -21.47 -4.56
C GLY A 29 17.38 -21.17 -3.60
N LEU A 30 17.52 -21.53 -2.32
CA LEU A 30 16.52 -21.27 -1.29
C LEU A 30 16.36 -19.77 -1.00
N CYS A 31 17.46 -18.99 -1.05
CA CYS A 31 17.38 -17.54 -0.89
C CYS A 31 16.62 -16.86 -2.04
N PHE A 32 16.84 -17.29 -3.28
CA PHE A 32 16.12 -16.72 -4.43
C PHE A 32 14.63 -17.06 -4.42
N VAL A 33 14.24 -18.27 -4.04
CA VAL A 33 12.83 -18.65 -3.92
C VAL A 33 12.15 -17.90 -2.78
N GLY A 34 12.83 -17.68 -1.66
CA GLY A 34 12.31 -16.92 -0.53
C GLY A 34 12.05 -15.45 -0.89
N VAL A 35 12.99 -14.77 -1.54
CA VAL A 35 12.85 -13.37 -1.93
C VAL A 35 11.79 -13.18 -3.02
N ALA A 36 11.74 -14.06 -4.02
CA ALA A 36 10.74 -14.00 -5.08
C ALA A 36 9.33 -14.29 -4.54
N GLY A 37 9.18 -15.23 -3.62
CA GLY A 37 7.90 -15.57 -3.00
C GLY A 37 7.33 -14.42 -2.14
N LEU A 38 8.16 -13.79 -1.33
CA LEU A 38 7.76 -12.65 -0.49
C LEU A 38 7.44 -11.41 -1.33
N GLY A 39 8.19 -11.16 -2.40
CA GLY A 39 7.93 -10.05 -3.33
C GLY A 39 6.60 -10.22 -4.07
N ALA A 40 6.30 -11.40 -4.60
CA ALA A 40 5.05 -11.68 -5.30
C ALA A 40 3.83 -11.58 -4.38
N TRP A 41 3.95 -12.02 -3.12
CA TRP A 41 2.88 -11.91 -2.13
C TRP A 41 2.53 -10.45 -1.81
N ASN A 42 3.53 -9.59 -1.62
CA ASN A 42 3.29 -8.17 -1.34
C ASN A 42 2.66 -7.43 -2.54
N VAL A 43 3.07 -7.74 -3.76
CA VAL A 43 2.49 -7.13 -4.97
C VAL A 43 1.01 -7.50 -5.13
N GLN A 44 0.62 -8.74 -4.89
CA GLN A 44 -0.79 -9.15 -4.97
C GLN A 44 -1.67 -8.46 -3.92
N VAL A 45 -1.19 -8.29 -2.70
CA VAL A 45 -1.94 -7.60 -1.63
C VAL A 45 -2.17 -6.14 -1.97
N VAL A 46 -1.17 -5.45 -2.54
CA VAL A 46 -1.28 -4.03 -2.94
C VAL A 46 -2.23 -3.87 -4.11
N THR A 47 -2.17 -4.70 -5.14
CA THR A 47 -3.07 -4.60 -6.30
C THR A 47 -4.53 -4.95 -5.96
N GLN A 48 -4.77 -5.88 -5.04
CA GLN A 48 -6.12 -6.21 -4.58
C GLN A 48 -6.75 -5.12 -3.70
N ALA A 49 -5.95 -4.34 -2.98
CA ALA A 49 -6.45 -3.27 -2.12
C ALA A 49 -6.68 -1.95 -2.86
N SER A 50 -5.97 -1.69 -3.97
CA SER A 50 -6.10 -0.44 -4.74
C SER A 50 -7.48 -0.28 -5.38
N GLY A 51 -8.11 -1.36 -5.84
CA GLY A 51 -9.46 -1.35 -6.40
C GLY A 51 -10.50 -0.81 -5.40
N PRO A 52 -10.68 -1.43 -4.24
CA PRO A 52 -11.64 -0.97 -3.22
C PRO A 52 -11.34 0.44 -2.67
N VAL A 53 -10.06 0.86 -2.59
CA VAL A 53 -9.68 2.22 -2.20
C VAL A 53 -10.14 3.23 -3.24
N ARG A 54 -9.88 2.95 -4.52
CA ARG A 54 -10.32 3.78 -5.64
C ARG A 54 -11.84 3.90 -5.68
N GLU A 55 -12.56 2.79 -5.54
CA GLU A 55 -14.03 2.74 -5.54
C GLU A 55 -14.62 3.59 -4.40
N THR A 56 -14.07 3.47 -3.18
CA THR A 56 -14.52 4.27 -2.04
C THR A 56 -14.33 5.78 -2.27
N ALA A 57 -13.18 6.19 -2.82
CA ALA A 57 -12.92 7.57 -3.15
C ALA A 57 -13.83 8.08 -4.28
N ASP A 58 -14.06 7.28 -5.31
CA ASP A 58 -14.94 7.59 -6.43
C ASP A 58 -16.39 7.77 -5.97
N GLU A 59 -16.92 6.86 -5.17
CA GLU A 59 -18.26 6.97 -4.60
C GLU A 59 -18.42 8.20 -3.72
N PHE A 60 -17.40 8.51 -2.90
CA PHE A 60 -17.40 9.71 -2.07
C PHE A 60 -17.46 10.99 -2.93
N LEU A 61 -16.56 11.11 -3.90
CA LEU A 61 -16.48 12.28 -4.77
C LEU A 61 -17.71 12.42 -5.67
N ARG A 62 -18.29 11.32 -6.12
CA ARG A 62 -19.57 11.30 -6.86
C ARG A 62 -20.70 11.83 -6.01
N SER A 63 -20.80 11.44 -4.74
CA SER A 63 -21.80 11.98 -3.82
C SER A 63 -21.62 13.48 -3.59
N VAL A 64 -20.35 13.94 -3.44
CA VAL A 64 -20.02 15.36 -3.29
C VAL A 64 -20.43 16.17 -4.52
N THR A 65 -20.07 15.73 -5.73
CA THR A 65 -20.40 16.43 -6.98
C THR A 65 -21.89 16.40 -7.30
N ALA A 66 -22.60 15.36 -6.88
CA ALA A 66 -24.05 15.26 -7.00
C ALA A 66 -24.81 16.09 -5.95
N GLY A 67 -24.11 16.68 -4.96
CA GLY A 67 -24.75 17.38 -3.83
C GLY A 67 -25.41 16.45 -2.81
N ASP A 68 -25.19 15.14 -2.91
CA ASP A 68 -25.60 14.13 -1.93
C ASP A 68 -24.67 14.17 -0.71
N THR A 69 -24.90 15.17 0.15
CA THR A 69 -24.06 15.39 1.33
C THR A 69 -24.21 14.30 2.39
N ASP A 70 -25.38 13.66 2.46
CA ASP A 70 -25.64 12.59 3.41
C ASP A 70 -24.88 11.32 3.02
N GLY A 71 -24.98 10.91 1.77
CA GLY A 71 -24.21 9.79 1.24
C GLY A 71 -22.71 10.01 1.30
N ALA A 72 -22.22 11.22 1.07
CA ALA A 72 -20.82 11.57 1.24
C ALA A 72 -20.39 11.48 2.72
N TYR A 73 -21.18 12.02 3.65
CA TYR A 73 -20.90 12.01 5.08
C TYR A 73 -20.82 10.57 5.65
N GLU A 74 -21.70 9.69 5.21
CA GLU A 74 -21.69 8.28 5.62
C GLU A 74 -20.41 7.53 5.20
N ARG A 75 -19.73 8.00 4.17
CA ARG A 75 -18.45 7.42 3.70
C ARG A 75 -17.23 7.93 4.46
N LEU A 76 -17.40 8.91 5.35
CA LEU A 76 -16.31 9.40 6.19
C LEU A 76 -15.97 8.41 7.30
N CYS A 77 -14.70 8.38 7.71
CA CYS A 77 -14.26 7.60 8.86
C CYS A 77 -14.73 8.20 10.19
N ALA A 78 -14.69 7.39 11.24
CA ALA A 78 -15.15 7.79 12.57
C ALA A 78 -14.42 9.04 13.10
N ASP A 79 -13.11 9.13 12.89
CA ASP A 79 -12.31 10.28 13.32
C ASP A 79 -12.75 11.58 12.62
N THR A 80 -12.98 11.54 11.31
CA THR A 80 -13.48 12.70 10.58
C THR A 80 -14.88 13.10 11.03
N ARG A 81 -15.78 12.14 11.26
CA ARG A 81 -17.16 12.41 11.77
C ARG A 81 -17.18 12.93 13.20
N THR A 82 -16.14 12.70 14.00
CA THR A 82 -16.02 13.33 15.34
C THR A 82 -15.64 14.80 15.23
N ARG A 83 -14.86 15.18 14.23
CA ARG A 83 -14.43 16.57 13.99
C ARG A 83 -15.48 17.38 13.24
N TRP A 84 -16.23 16.77 12.37
CA TRP A 84 -17.24 17.40 11.51
C TRP A 84 -18.63 16.88 11.83
N SER A 85 -19.52 17.75 12.32
CA SER A 85 -20.94 17.41 12.35
C SER A 85 -21.49 17.30 10.92
N GLN A 86 -22.54 16.51 10.73
CA GLN A 86 -23.19 16.36 9.42
C GLN A 86 -23.62 17.71 8.84
N LEU A 87 -24.18 18.62 9.68
CA LEU A 87 -24.55 19.95 9.26
C LEU A 87 -23.35 20.79 8.83
N GLY A 88 -22.25 20.74 9.60
CA GLY A 88 -21.02 21.45 9.25
C GLY A 88 -20.42 20.95 7.93
N PHE A 89 -20.38 19.64 7.74
CA PHE A 89 -19.92 19.02 6.50
C PHE A 89 -20.81 19.42 5.31
N THR A 90 -22.14 19.36 5.46
CA THR A 90 -23.10 19.78 4.43
C THR A 90 -22.90 21.24 4.05
N SER A 91 -22.76 22.14 5.03
CA SER A 91 -22.50 23.55 4.77
C SER A 91 -21.20 23.77 4.00
N TRP A 92 -20.15 23.04 4.38
CA TRP A 92 -18.85 23.15 3.74
C TRP A 92 -18.87 22.65 2.28
N VAL A 93 -19.48 21.49 2.00
CA VAL A 93 -19.62 20.95 0.63
C VAL A 93 -20.39 21.91 -0.28
N ARG A 94 -21.40 22.58 0.26
CA ARG A 94 -22.27 23.52 -0.49
C ARG A 94 -21.73 24.93 -0.59
N THR A 95 -20.63 25.25 0.10
CA THR A 95 -20.03 26.59 0.05
C THR A 95 -19.30 26.80 -1.30
N PRO A 96 -19.69 27.80 -2.11
CA PRO A 96 -19.00 28.10 -3.37
C PRO A 96 -17.54 28.54 -3.13
N PRO A 97 -16.63 28.22 -4.09
CA PRO A 97 -16.85 27.46 -5.31
C PRO A 97 -16.96 25.95 -5.04
N THR A 98 -18.09 25.35 -5.38
CA THR A 98 -18.33 23.90 -5.21
C THR A 98 -17.54 23.07 -6.20
N VAL A 99 -17.28 21.79 -5.86
CA VAL A 99 -16.66 20.87 -6.80
C VAL A 99 -17.68 20.44 -7.86
N GLU A 100 -17.37 20.67 -9.13
CA GLU A 100 -18.23 20.29 -10.25
C GLU A 100 -17.84 18.96 -10.87
N THR A 101 -16.51 18.74 -11.04
CA THR A 101 -15.98 17.50 -11.62
C THR A 101 -14.71 17.10 -10.91
N TYR A 102 -14.37 15.81 -11.05
CA TYR A 102 -13.13 15.27 -10.50
C TYR A 102 -12.53 14.21 -11.42
N GLU A 103 -11.24 13.96 -11.26
CA GLU A 103 -10.49 12.90 -11.92
C GLU A 103 -9.56 12.24 -10.90
N ILE A 104 -9.61 10.91 -10.80
CA ILE A 104 -8.67 10.14 -9.94
C ILE A 104 -7.40 9.88 -10.75
N LEU A 105 -6.31 10.51 -10.34
CA LEU A 105 -5.01 10.46 -11.01
C LEU A 105 -4.19 9.26 -10.58
N ASP A 106 -4.12 8.99 -9.26
CA ASP A 106 -3.31 7.92 -8.70
C ASP A 106 -3.94 7.31 -7.44
N VAL A 107 -3.62 6.06 -7.17
CA VAL A 107 -4.03 5.33 -5.97
C VAL A 107 -2.88 4.51 -5.45
N SER A 108 -2.48 4.76 -4.21
CA SER A 108 -1.48 3.98 -3.50
C SER A 108 -2.04 3.38 -2.22
N VAL A 109 -1.55 2.22 -1.82
CA VAL A 109 -1.94 1.55 -0.57
C VAL A 109 -0.69 1.16 0.19
N ALA A 110 -0.67 1.49 1.47
CA ALA A 110 0.40 1.14 2.39
C ALA A 110 -0.16 0.62 3.71
N THR A 111 0.63 -0.15 4.44
CA THR A 111 0.29 -0.54 5.81
C THR A 111 1.10 0.33 6.77
N ARG A 112 0.42 1.02 7.66
CA ARG A 112 1.03 1.86 8.69
C ARG A 112 0.43 1.49 10.06
N GLY A 113 1.28 1.13 11.02
CA GLY A 113 0.82 0.73 12.36
C GLY A 113 -0.16 -0.46 12.35
N GLY A 114 0.03 -1.43 11.43
CA GLY A 114 -0.85 -2.60 11.30
C GLY A 114 -2.22 -2.32 10.65
N ARG A 115 -2.47 -1.09 10.20
CA ARG A 115 -3.70 -0.70 9.48
C ARG A 115 -3.40 -0.38 8.03
N ALA A 116 -4.29 -0.81 7.14
CA ALA A 116 -4.19 -0.45 5.73
C ALA A 116 -4.66 0.99 5.52
N HIS A 117 -3.83 1.78 4.84
CA HIS A 117 -4.09 3.16 4.45
C HIS A 117 -3.96 3.27 2.93
N GLY A 118 -4.94 3.88 2.31
CA GLY A 118 -4.89 4.29 0.92
C GLY A 118 -4.69 5.79 0.80
N THR A 119 -3.93 6.22 -0.18
CA THR A 119 -3.84 7.62 -0.61
C THR A 119 -4.32 7.69 -2.05
N VAL A 120 -5.28 8.57 -2.30
CA VAL A 120 -5.86 8.78 -3.63
C VAL A 120 -5.58 10.21 -4.05
N THR A 121 -4.81 10.38 -5.10
CA THR A 121 -4.55 11.69 -5.69
C THR A 121 -5.65 12.02 -6.68
N VAL A 122 -6.30 13.15 -6.48
CA VAL A 122 -7.43 13.59 -7.30
C VAL A 122 -7.19 14.99 -7.85
N ARG A 123 -7.70 15.24 -9.05
CA ARG A 123 -7.83 16.57 -9.63
C ARG A 123 -9.28 16.99 -9.49
N LEU A 124 -9.52 18.14 -8.87
CA LEU A 124 -10.84 18.72 -8.67
C LEU A 124 -10.99 19.94 -9.56
N VAL A 125 -12.14 20.08 -10.20
CA VAL A 125 -12.53 21.28 -10.92
C VAL A 125 -13.69 21.93 -10.18
N ARG A 126 -13.53 23.19 -9.81
CA ARG A 126 -14.54 23.95 -9.07
C ARG A 126 -15.36 24.84 -10.01
N GLY A 127 -16.55 25.26 -9.59
CA GLY A 127 -17.47 26.09 -10.36
C GLY A 127 -16.92 27.44 -10.81
N SER A 128 -15.77 27.87 -10.27
CA SER A 128 -15.00 29.01 -10.76
C SER A 128 -14.11 28.69 -11.96
N GLY A 129 -14.07 27.45 -12.41
CA GLY A 129 -13.09 26.93 -13.39
C GLY A 129 -11.71 26.66 -12.79
N MET A 130 -11.54 26.87 -11.49
CA MET A 130 -10.29 26.60 -10.79
C MET A 130 -10.05 25.08 -10.71
N THR A 131 -8.86 24.65 -11.08
CA THR A 131 -8.42 23.26 -10.97
C THR A 131 -7.39 23.14 -9.86
N GLU A 132 -7.58 22.20 -8.96
CA GLU A 132 -6.64 21.89 -7.90
C GLU A 132 -6.39 20.38 -7.78
N GLN A 133 -5.19 20.01 -7.33
CA GLN A 133 -4.85 18.62 -7.02
C GLN A 133 -4.85 18.44 -5.52
N ARG A 134 -5.50 17.36 -5.07
CA ARG A 134 -5.63 17.03 -3.64
C ARG A 134 -5.34 15.54 -3.40
N GLU A 135 -4.97 15.23 -2.18
CA GLU A 135 -4.81 13.86 -1.70
C GLU A 135 -5.92 13.53 -0.71
N LEU A 136 -6.65 12.46 -1.01
CA LEU A 136 -7.64 11.88 -0.10
C LEU A 136 -7.00 10.70 0.61
N THR A 137 -7.10 10.68 1.93
CA THR A 137 -6.70 9.52 2.73
C THR A 137 -7.91 8.59 2.89
N VAL A 138 -7.71 7.31 2.63
CA VAL A 138 -8.73 6.27 2.79
C VAL A 138 -8.21 5.23 3.75
N VAL A 139 -8.95 4.93 4.81
CA VAL A 139 -8.54 3.97 5.84
C VAL A 139 -9.53 2.81 5.93
N LYS A 140 -9.05 1.66 6.38
CA LYS A 140 -9.91 0.50 6.61
C LYS A 140 -10.38 0.47 8.06
N GLU A 141 -11.69 0.66 8.27
CA GLU A 141 -12.36 0.61 9.57
C GLU A 141 -13.43 -0.49 9.57
N ALA A 142 -13.40 -1.38 10.55
CA ALA A 142 -14.36 -2.49 10.68
C ALA A 142 -14.60 -3.26 9.36
N GLY A 143 -13.52 -3.50 8.61
CA GLY A 143 -13.57 -4.22 7.34
C GLY A 143 -13.97 -3.39 6.10
N ARG A 144 -14.37 -2.13 6.27
CA ARG A 144 -14.80 -1.22 5.18
C ARG A 144 -13.78 -0.10 4.99
N TRP A 145 -13.62 0.34 3.74
CA TRP A 145 -12.82 1.51 3.44
C TRP A 145 -13.65 2.78 3.68
N ARG A 146 -13.00 3.82 4.24
CA ARG A 146 -13.61 5.09 4.60
C ARG A 146 -12.68 6.25 4.26
N VAL A 147 -13.23 7.37 3.83
CA VAL A 147 -12.45 8.60 3.58
C VAL A 147 -12.15 9.28 4.91
N CYS A 148 -10.89 9.62 5.14
CA CYS A 148 -10.42 10.20 6.39
C CYS A 148 -9.63 11.48 6.15
N GLY A 149 -9.58 12.33 7.16
CA GLY A 149 -8.90 13.62 7.11
C GLY A 149 -9.81 14.73 6.66
N ASP A 150 -9.22 15.84 6.27
CA ASP A 150 -9.96 16.90 5.62
C ASP A 150 -10.26 16.42 4.20
N PRO A 151 -11.55 16.33 3.80
CA PRO A 151 -11.93 15.61 2.60
C PRO A 151 -11.39 16.23 1.30
N TYR A 152 -11.00 17.50 1.32
CA TYR A 152 -10.20 18.22 0.28
C TYR A 152 -9.90 19.67 0.68
#